data_a3e365f23804f7a93d36785f60cf8ac2
#
_entry.id   a3e365f23804f7a93d36785f60cf8ac2
#
_cell.length_a   1.000
_cell.length_b   1.000
_cell.length_c   1.000
_cell.angle_alpha   90.00
_cell.angle_beta   90.00
_cell.angle_gamma   90.00
#
_symmetry.space_group_name_H-M   'P 1'
#
loop_
_entity.id
_entity.type
_entity.pdbx_description
1 polymer ?
#
loop_
_entity_poly.entity_id
_entity_poly.type
_entity_poly.pdbx_seq_one_letter_code
_entity_poly.pdbx_strand_id
1 'polypeptide(L)'
;MVTFVTTNEGKVREARAYLDDPVEQRALDYPEVQADDLATVAAAGARAAYRELGEPLFVDDSGLTIEAFDGFPGPYSAYVEDTLGIERVWELTEPEDDRAAAFRAVVAYCDGEPFEASPEPVDTDRRGQDLAAGERAEATTDAQVDADEGVPVKLFEGIVPGTIVVPRGEGGFGYDPIFEYDGRTFAELDTDEKNAVSHRGRALARFAEWYAEADRP
;
A
#
# COMPACT_ATOMS: atom_id res chain seq x y z
N MET A 1 -4.21 -20.13 -9.13
CA MET A 1 -5.38 -19.42 -8.52
C MET A 1 -4.92 -18.91 -7.16
N VAL A 2 -5.21 -17.64 -6.84
CA VAL A 2 -4.81 -17.03 -5.56
C VAL A 2 -5.99 -16.37 -4.88
N THR A 3 -6.04 -16.47 -3.54
CA THR A 3 -7.09 -15.84 -2.74
C THR A 3 -6.69 -14.42 -2.34
N PHE A 4 -7.55 -13.44 -2.61
CA PHE A 4 -7.42 -12.08 -2.10
C PHE A 4 -8.34 -11.88 -0.91
N VAL A 5 -7.77 -11.73 0.27
CA VAL A 5 -8.53 -11.51 1.51
C VAL A 5 -8.81 -10.03 1.67
N THR A 6 -10.03 -9.64 1.35
CA THR A 6 -10.51 -8.26 1.42
C THR A 6 -12.04 -8.21 1.34
N THR A 7 -12.65 -7.21 1.98
CA THR A 7 -14.08 -6.88 1.83
C THR A 7 -14.35 -5.87 0.72
N ASN A 8 -13.28 -5.26 0.13
CA ASN A 8 -13.38 -4.18 -0.84
C ASN A 8 -13.40 -4.72 -2.28
N GLU A 9 -14.56 -4.68 -2.93
CA GLU A 9 -14.73 -5.12 -4.33
C GLU A 9 -13.92 -4.27 -5.33
N GLY A 10 -13.63 -3.01 -5.00
CA GLY A 10 -12.79 -2.13 -5.82
C GLY A 10 -11.35 -2.65 -5.90
N LYS A 11 -10.79 -3.04 -4.76
CA LYS A 11 -9.46 -3.65 -4.67
C LYS A 11 -9.39 -4.95 -5.49
N VAL A 12 -10.44 -5.78 -5.42
CA VAL A 12 -10.52 -7.04 -6.19
C VAL A 12 -10.53 -6.79 -7.70
N ARG A 13 -11.29 -5.79 -8.16
CA ARG A 13 -11.31 -5.43 -9.59
C ARG A 13 -9.94 -4.95 -10.07
N GLU A 14 -9.27 -4.15 -9.25
CA GLU A 14 -7.92 -3.68 -9.56
C GLU A 14 -6.93 -4.86 -9.61
N ALA A 15 -6.93 -5.75 -8.62
CA ALA A 15 -6.07 -6.93 -8.62
C ALA A 15 -6.24 -7.84 -9.85
N ARG A 16 -7.49 -8.05 -10.27
CA ARG A 16 -7.82 -8.84 -11.48
C ARG A 16 -7.33 -8.20 -12.79
N ALA A 17 -7.00 -6.91 -12.79
CA ALA A 17 -6.44 -6.26 -13.97
C ALA A 17 -4.92 -6.50 -14.11
N TYR A 18 -4.24 -6.90 -13.04
CA TYR A 18 -2.79 -7.15 -13.03
C TYR A 18 -2.42 -8.63 -13.02
N LEU A 19 -3.27 -9.49 -12.45
CA LEU A 19 -3.02 -10.92 -12.33
C LEU A 19 -3.69 -11.68 -13.46
N ASP A 20 -2.92 -12.48 -14.21
CA ASP A 20 -3.44 -13.39 -15.23
C ASP A 20 -4.18 -14.57 -14.61
N ASP A 21 -3.78 -14.99 -13.42
CA ASP A 21 -4.43 -16.03 -12.63
C ASP A 21 -5.77 -15.59 -12.06
N PRO A 22 -6.73 -16.53 -11.91
CA PRO A 22 -7.99 -16.24 -11.25
C PRO A 22 -7.78 -15.78 -9.81
N VAL A 23 -8.35 -14.61 -9.46
CA VAL A 23 -8.36 -14.05 -8.12
C VAL A 23 -9.72 -14.33 -7.46
N GLU A 24 -9.71 -15.14 -6.41
CA GLU A 24 -10.88 -15.39 -5.56
C GLU A 24 -10.91 -14.39 -4.41
N GLN A 25 -12.07 -13.75 -4.19
CA GLN A 25 -12.27 -12.87 -3.05
C GLN A 25 -12.73 -13.65 -1.83
N ARG A 26 -12.09 -13.42 -0.68
CA ARG A 26 -12.55 -13.90 0.62
C ARG A 26 -12.68 -12.72 1.58
N ALA A 27 -13.85 -12.63 2.21
CA ALA A 27 -14.04 -11.75 3.35
C ALA A 27 -13.68 -12.53 4.62
N LEU A 28 -12.72 -12.03 5.37
CA LEU A 28 -12.28 -12.61 6.63
C LEU A 28 -12.18 -11.51 7.68
N ASP A 29 -12.69 -11.77 8.86
CA ASP A 29 -12.59 -10.85 10.00
C ASP A 29 -11.44 -11.35 10.91
N TYR A 30 -10.32 -10.62 10.89
CA TYR A 30 -9.18 -10.86 11.78
C TYR A 30 -8.78 -9.58 12.49
N PRO A 31 -8.24 -9.66 13.72
CA PRO A 31 -7.77 -8.49 14.43
C PRO A 31 -6.63 -7.79 13.67
N GLU A 32 -6.83 -6.53 13.31
CA GLU A 32 -5.76 -5.71 12.78
C GLU A 32 -4.81 -5.29 13.90
N VAL A 33 -3.52 -5.51 13.70
CA VAL A 33 -2.49 -5.06 14.63
C VAL A 33 -2.32 -3.55 14.50
N GLN A 34 -1.97 -2.90 15.61
CA GLN A 34 -1.53 -1.50 15.59
C GLN A 34 -0.01 -1.47 15.42
N ALA A 35 0.45 -0.82 14.37
CA ALA A 35 1.86 -0.66 14.05
C ALA A 35 2.12 0.70 13.40
N ASP A 36 3.40 1.08 13.35
CA ASP A 36 3.80 2.38 12.81
C ASP A 36 3.95 2.35 11.27
N ASP A 37 3.98 1.16 10.67
CA ASP A 37 4.16 0.98 9.23
C ASP A 37 3.18 -0.03 8.62
N LEU A 38 2.85 0.20 7.33
CA LEU A 38 1.93 -0.62 6.53
C LEU A 38 2.44 -2.04 6.30
N ALA A 39 3.75 -2.24 6.22
CA ALA A 39 4.35 -3.54 5.97
C ALA A 39 4.10 -4.50 7.14
N THR A 40 4.25 -4.00 8.37
CA THR A 40 3.95 -4.76 9.59
C THR A 40 2.47 -5.13 9.65
N VAL A 41 1.56 -4.19 9.35
CA VAL A 41 0.11 -4.45 9.36
C VAL A 41 -0.25 -5.48 8.30
N ALA A 42 0.19 -5.29 7.06
CA ALA A 42 -0.08 -6.22 5.95
C ALA A 42 0.48 -7.63 6.23
N ALA A 43 1.72 -7.73 6.73
CA ALA A 43 2.33 -9.01 7.07
C ALA A 43 1.56 -9.75 8.17
N ALA A 44 1.13 -9.04 9.21
CA ALA A 44 0.32 -9.62 10.29
C ALA A 44 -1.03 -10.10 9.78
N GLY A 45 -1.69 -9.32 8.90
CA GLY A 45 -2.94 -9.68 8.25
C GLY A 45 -2.82 -10.93 7.39
N ALA A 46 -1.77 -11.01 6.54
CA ALA A 46 -1.50 -12.19 5.71
C ALA A 46 -1.29 -13.45 6.55
N ARG A 47 -0.51 -13.37 7.63
CA ARG A 47 -0.29 -14.48 8.57
C ARG A 47 -1.57 -14.93 9.27
N ALA A 48 -2.37 -13.96 9.73
CA ALA A 48 -3.64 -14.26 10.39
C ALA A 48 -4.59 -14.98 9.43
N ALA A 49 -4.74 -14.46 8.21
CA ALA A 49 -5.57 -15.06 7.18
C ALA A 49 -5.07 -16.45 6.76
N TYR A 50 -3.75 -16.63 6.60
CA TYR A 50 -3.20 -17.93 6.24
C TYR A 50 -3.41 -19.00 7.33
N ARG A 51 -3.27 -18.63 8.61
CA ARG A 51 -3.54 -19.56 9.73
C ARG A 51 -4.97 -20.05 9.76
N GLU A 52 -5.91 -19.26 9.26
CA GLU A 52 -7.33 -19.62 9.21
C GLU A 52 -7.71 -20.40 7.95
N LEU A 53 -7.20 -19.96 6.78
CA LEU A 53 -7.60 -20.52 5.49
C LEU A 53 -6.73 -21.69 5.04
N GLY A 54 -5.42 -21.69 5.35
CA GLY A 54 -4.47 -22.75 4.98
C GLY A 54 -4.25 -22.88 3.47
N GLU A 55 -4.45 -21.81 2.71
CA GLU A 55 -4.29 -21.77 1.26
C GLU A 55 -3.51 -20.52 0.82
N PRO A 56 -2.85 -20.53 -0.37
CA PRO A 56 -2.15 -19.37 -0.88
C PRO A 56 -3.04 -18.13 -0.98
N LEU A 57 -2.62 -17.04 -0.36
CA LEU A 57 -3.39 -15.81 -0.30
C LEU A 57 -2.51 -14.56 -0.31
N PHE A 58 -3.15 -13.45 -0.59
CA PHE A 58 -2.57 -12.13 -0.32
C PHE A 58 -3.60 -11.19 0.31
N VAL A 59 -3.08 -10.20 1.01
CA VAL A 59 -3.81 -9.04 1.53
C VAL A 59 -3.18 -7.77 0.97
N ASP A 60 -3.86 -6.64 1.07
CA ASP A 60 -3.23 -5.33 0.88
C ASP A 60 -3.58 -4.38 2.01
N ASP A 61 -2.61 -3.59 2.42
CA ASP A 61 -2.82 -2.43 3.26
C ASP A 61 -2.31 -1.16 2.56
N SER A 62 -2.97 -0.03 2.79
CA SER A 62 -2.63 1.21 2.10
C SER A 62 -2.97 2.43 2.94
N GLY A 63 -2.17 3.48 2.79
CA GLY A 63 -2.37 4.72 3.52
C GLY A 63 -1.62 5.90 2.93
N LEU A 64 -1.96 7.08 3.47
CA LEU A 64 -1.26 8.32 3.23
C LEU A 64 -0.16 8.49 4.29
N THR A 65 1.04 8.83 3.88
CA THR A 65 2.13 9.25 4.78
C THR A 65 2.46 10.71 4.52
N ILE A 66 2.67 11.51 5.60
CA ILE A 66 3.01 12.93 5.51
C ILE A 66 4.36 13.11 6.21
N GLU A 67 5.34 13.68 5.50
CA GLU A 67 6.72 13.79 6.01
C GLU A 67 6.80 14.65 7.27
N ALA A 68 6.09 15.79 7.33
CA ALA A 68 6.05 16.66 8.50
C ALA A 68 5.53 15.96 9.77
N PHE A 69 4.84 14.85 9.62
CA PHE A 69 4.24 14.08 10.72
C PHE A 69 4.91 12.72 10.90
N ASP A 70 6.17 12.57 10.49
CA ASP A 70 6.94 11.32 10.59
C ASP A 70 6.21 10.10 9.99
N GLY A 71 5.46 10.34 8.89
CA GLY A 71 4.70 9.29 8.20
C GLY A 71 3.26 9.08 8.68
N PHE A 72 2.80 9.79 9.74
CA PHE A 72 1.38 9.75 10.11
C PHE A 72 0.52 10.40 9.01
N PRO A 73 -0.71 9.90 8.70
CA PRO A 73 -1.44 8.84 9.40
C PRO A 73 -0.97 7.40 9.09
N GLY A 74 -0.30 7.13 7.97
CA GLY A 74 0.19 5.79 7.66
C GLY A 74 -0.90 4.71 7.72
N PRO A 75 -0.72 3.64 8.51
CA PRO A 75 -1.72 2.58 8.67
C PRO A 75 -3.06 3.06 9.24
N TYR A 76 -3.07 4.20 9.92
CA TYR A 76 -4.27 4.78 10.53
C TYR A 76 -5.07 5.68 9.57
N SER A 77 -4.76 5.68 8.26
CA SER A 77 -5.36 6.60 7.29
C SER A 77 -6.88 6.56 7.28
N ALA A 78 -7.49 5.39 7.23
CA ALA A 78 -8.95 5.25 7.26
C ALA A 78 -9.56 5.78 8.59
N TYR A 79 -8.94 5.44 9.72
CA TYR A 79 -9.40 5.90 11.03
C TYR A 79 -9.30 7.42 11.18
N VAL A 80 -8.23 8.02 10.69
CA VAL A 80 -8.03 9.48 10.72
C VAL A 80 -9.02 10.19 9.79
N GLU A 81 -9.28 9.64 8.60
CA GLU A 81 -10.31 10.14 7.70
C GLU A 81 -11.68 10.15 8.35
N ASP A 82 -12.08 9.01 8.94
CA ASP A 82 -13.38 8.85 9.58
C ASP A 82 -13.57 9.74 10.83
N THR A 83 -12.50 10.02 11.56
CA THR A 83 -12.58 10.72 12.86
C THR A 83 -12.28 12.21 12.76
N LEU A 84 -11.29 12.60 11.98
CA LEU A 84 -10.89 14.00 11.79
C LEU A 84 -11.43 14.61 10.50
N GLY A 85 -11.51 13.80 9.43
CA GLY A 85 -11.79 14.29 8.08
C GLY A 85 -10.57 14.94 7.41
N ILE A 86 -10.61 14.98 6.09
CA ILE A 86 -9.49 15.46 5.26
C ILE A 86 -9.20 16.95 5.43
N GLU A 87 -10.24 17.75 5.71
CA GLU A 87 -10.08 19.19 5.94
C GLU A 87 -9.19 19.46 7.15
N ARG A 88 -9.38 18.69 8.25
CA ARG A 88 -8.52 18.79 9.43
C ARG A 88 -7.09 18.36 9.16
N VAL A 89 -6.90 17.32 8.36
CA VAL A 89 -5.55 16.90 7.96
C VAL A 89 -4.87 18.00 7.16
N TRP A 90 -5.57 18.65 6.23
CA TRP A 90 -5.06 19.84 5.53
C TRP A 90 -4.71 20.96 6.51
N GLU A 91 -5.65 21.37 7.40
CA GLU A 91 -5.44 22.45 8.37
C GLU A 91 -4.21 22.21 9.27
N LEU A 92 -3.95 20.97 9.64
CA LEU A 92 -2.76 20.58 10.42
C LEU A 92 -1.48 20.67 9.60
N THR A 93 -1.55 20.36 8.29
CA THR A 93 -0.39 20.36 7.40
C THR A 93 -0.10 21.74 6.82
N GLU A 94 -1.10 22.64 6.73
CA GLU A 94 -0.96 23.96 6.13
C GLU A 94 0.19 24.81 6.71
N PRO A 95 0.43 24.85 8.05
CA PRO A 95 1.50 25.63 8.66
C PRO A 95 2.90 25.01 8.48
N GLU A 96 3.00 23.77 8.00
CA GLU A 96 4.29 23.10 7.85
C GLU A 96 5.05 23.59 6.61
N ASP A 97 6.35 23.75 6.77
CA ASP A 97 7.25 24.13 5.68
C ASP A 97 7.39 23.00 4.64
N ASP A 98 7.43 21.73 5.11
CA ASP A 98 7.45 20.54 4.28
C ASP A 98 6.08 19.87 4.30
N ARG A 99 5.40 19.88 3.16
CA ARG A 99 4.12 19.25 2.95
C ARG A 99 4.21 18.03 2.03
N ALA A 100 5.43 17.49 1.87
CA ALA A 100 5.64 16.29 1.11
C ALA A 100 4.85 15.12 1.74
N ALA A 101 4.25 14.32 0.89
CA ALA A 101 3.43 13.19 1.29
C ALA A 101 3.55 12.07 0.26
N ALA A 102 3.14 10.88 0.63
CA ALA A 102 3.05 9.77 -0.32
C ALA A 102 1.83 8.89 -0.03
N PHE A 103 1.15 8.47 -1.08
CA PHE A 103 0.31 7.29 -0.98
C PHE A 103 1.18 6.05 -1.09
N ARG A 104 0.96 5.11 -0.17
CA ARG A 104 1.65 3.83 -0.12
C ARG A 104 0.65 2.68 -0.11
N ALA A 105 1.01 1.58 -0.75
CA ALA A 105 0.30 0.31 -0.60
C ALA A 105 1.31 -0.81 -0.45
N VAL A 106 1.00 -1.77 0.40
CA VAL A 106 1.77 -2.99 0.60
C VAL A 106 0.86 -4.18 0.31
N VAL A 107 1.23 -4.98 -0.68
CA VAL A 107 0.66 -6.30 -0.92
C VAL A 107 1.50 -7.30 -0.15
N ALA A 108 0.88 -8.12 0.68
CA ALA A 108 1.52 -9.17 1.47
C ALA A 108 1.00 -10.55 1.04
N TYR A 109 1.88 -11.38 0.48
CA TYR A 109 1.58 -12.74 0.02
C TYR A 109 2.08 -13.79 1.00
N CYS A 110 1.29 -14.84 1.20
CA CYS A 110 1.60 -15.96 2.07
C CYS A 110 1.05 -17.27 1.48
N ASP A 111 1.90 -18.29 1.38
CA ASP A 111 1.54 -19.66 0.98
C ASP A 111 2.04 -20.72 1.96
N GLY A 112 2.64 -20.29 3.08
CA GLY A 112 3.20 -21.16 4.11
C GLY A 112 4.57 -21.73 3.82
N GLU A 113 5.07 -21.57 2.60
CA GLU A 113 6.39 -22.05 2.20
C GLU A 113 7.45 -20.94 2.36
N PRO A 114 8.71 -21.28 2.63
CA PRO A 114 9.79 -20.32 2.65
C PRO A 114 10.03 -19.74 1.25
N PHE A 115 10.28 -18.45 1.16
CA PHE A 115 10.68 -17.77 -0.05
C PHE A 115 12.20 -17.82 -0.21
N GLU A 116 12.70 -17.88 -1.47
CA GLU A 116 14.10 -17.57 -1.73
C GLU A 116 14.41 -16.16 -1.25
N ALA A 117 15.61 -15.97 -0.68
CA ALA A 117 16.01 -14.68 -0.16
C ALA A 117 15.87 -13.61 -1.26
N SER A 118 15.04 -12.61 -0.99
CA SER A 118 14.98 -11.42 -1.82
C SER A 118 16.35 -10.70 -1.79
N PRO A 119 16.71 -9.91 -2.82
CA PRO A 119 17.87 -9.05 -2.73
C PRO A 119 17.80 -8.21 -1.45
N GLU A 120 18.95 -7.97 -0.83
CA GLU A 120 19.07 -7.31 0.47
C GLU A 120 18.09 -6.13 0.58
N PRO A 121 17.35 -6.01 1.70
CA PRO A 121 16.45 -4.89 1.91
C PRO A 121 17.21 -3.59 1.66
N VAL A 122 16.64 -2.71 0.85
CA VAL A 122 17.20 -1.37 0.70
C VAL A 122 17.27 -0.78 2.10
N ASP A 123 18.49 -0.45 2.53
CA ASP A 123 18.81 0.08 3.85
C ASP A 123 17.80 1.18 4.26
N THR A 124 16.92 0.85 5.20
CA THR A 124 15.89 1.76 5.70
C THR A 124 16.48 2.91 6.50
N ASP A 125 17.78 2.85 6.86
CA ASP A 125 18.54 3.95 7.46
C ASP A 125 18.87 5.08 6.46
N ARG A 126 18.53 4.93 5.19
CA ARG A 126 18.56 6.02 4.20
C ARG A 126 17.33 6.93 4.27
N ARG A 127 16.70 7.08 5.39
CA ARG A 127 15.75 8.17 5.64
C ARG A 127 16.51 9.50 5.49
N GLY A 128 16.28 10.20 4.41
CA GLY A 128 16.77 11.56 4.21
C GLY A 128 17.93 11.76 3.24
N GLN A 129 18.33 10.78 2.44
CA GLN A 129 19.28 11.03 1.34
C GLN A 129 18.52 11.19 0.02
N ASP A 130 18.73 12.37 -0.56
CA ASP A 130 18.29 12.92 -1.84
C ASP A 130 18.10 11.93 -3.00
N LEU A 131 17.06 11.13 -2.94
CA LEU A 131 16.51 10.54 -4.15
C LEU A 131 15.56 11.57 -4.77
N ALA A 132 15.75 11.88 -6.04
CA ALA A 132 14.82 12.72 -6.78
C ALA A 132 13.40 12.14 -6.68
N ALA A 133 12.37 12.98 -6.70
CA ALA A 133 10.97 12.54 -6.54
C ALA A 133 10.59 11.42 -7.51
N GLY A 134 11.17 11.37 -8.71
CA GLY A 134 11.02 10.28 -9.69
C GLY A 134 11.62 8.95 -9.20
N GLU A 135 12.80 8.98 -8.59
CA GLU A 135 13.44 7.76 -8.06
C GLU A 135 12.68 7.21 -6.84
N ARG A 136 12.09 8.09 -6.02
CA ARG A 136 11.20 7.65 -4.93
C ARG A 136 9.89 7.03 -5.44
N ALA A 137 9.38 7.52 -6.57
CA ALA A 137 8.20 6.96 -7.21
C ALA A 137 8.44 5.55 -7.78
N GLU A 138 9.69 5.25 -8.14
CA GLU A 138 10.12 3.95 -8.65
C GLU A 138 10.68 3.04 -7.56
N ALA A 139 11.01 3.59 -6.37
CA ALA A 139 11.48 2.81 -5.23
C ALA A 139 10.34 1.94 -4.70
N THR A 140 10.43 0.68 -5.01
CA THR A 140 9.54 -0.34 -4.52
C THR A 140 10.41 -1.38 -3.84
N THR A 141 10.07 -1.72 -2.64
CA THR A 141 10.77 -2.73 -1.87
C THR A 141 10.10 -4.07 -2.06
N ASP A 142 10.89 -5.05 -2.46
CA ASP A 142 10.56 -6.45 -2.39
C ASP A 142 11.25 -6.97 -1.12
N ALA A 143 10.52 -7.10 -0.02
CA ALA A 143 11.05 -7.51 1.27
C ALA A 143 10.45 -8.84 1.71
N GLN A 144 11.29 -9.68 2.30
CA GLN A 144 10.85 -10.89 2.99
C GLN A 144 10.86 -10.62 4.49
N VAL A 145 9.74 -10.85 5.15
CA VAL A 145 9.65 -10.79 6.61
C VAL A 145 9.97 -12.16 7.17
N ASP A 146 11.09 -12.25 7.89
CA ASP A 146 11.63 -13.49 8.40
C ASP A 146 10.75 -14.20 9.44
N ALA A 147 11.02 -15.49 9.56
CA ALA A 147 10.22 -16.52 10.21
C ALA A 147 10.20 -16.48 11.76
N ASP A 148 10.78 -15.51 12.42
CA ASP A 148 10.77 -15.46 13.90
C ASP A 148 9.36 -15.36 14.50
N GLU A 149 8.35 -15.11 13.68
CA GLU A 149 6.91 -15.13 14.04
C GLU A 149 6.08 -16.22 13.31
N GLY A 150 6.71 -17.21 12.72
CA GLY A 150 6.09 -18.49 12.37
C GLY A 150 5.72 -18.73 10.91
N VAL A 151 5.21 -17.77 10.12
CA VAL A 151 4.81 -18.01 8.72
C VAL A 151 5.46 -16.98 7.80
N PRO A 152 6.23 -17.43 6.77
CA PRO A 152 6.88 -16.51 5.84
C PRO A 152 5.85 -15.68 5.05
N VAL A 153 6.17 -14.40 4.85
CA VAL A 153 5.35 -13.48 4.07
C VAL A 153 6.25 -12.71 3.11
N LYS A 154 5.84 -12.57 1.86
CA LYS A 154 6.52 -11.75 0.87
C LYS A 154 5.74 -10.46 0.65
N LEU A 155 6.45 -9.32 0.69
CA LEU A 155 5.88 -7.99 0.61
C LEU A 155 6.25 -7.32 -0.71
N PHE A 156 5.28 -6.58 -1.27
CA PHE A 156 5.45 -5.77 -2.47
C PHE A 156 4.90 -4.38 -2.19
N GLU A 157 5.74 -3.38 -2.25
CA GLU A 157 5.35 -2.00 -1.97
C GLU A 157 5.19 -1.20 -3.27
N GLY A 158 4.17 -0.35 -3.30
CA GLY A 158 3.99 0.66 -4.33
C GLY A 158 3.81 2.03 -3.68
N ILE A 159 4.55 3.03 -4.19
CA ILE A 159 4.60 4.39 -3.65
C ILE A 159 4.29 5.39 -4.75
N VAL A 160 3.45 6.38 -4.42
CA VAL A 160 3.22 7.57 -5.25
C VAL A 160 3.52 8.79 -4.40
N PRO A 161 4.63 9.51 -4.64
CA PRO A 161 4.94 10.75 -3.94
C PRO A 161 4.06 11.88 -4.43
N GLY A 162 3.77 12.83 -3.55
CA GLY A 162 2.99 14.02 -3.84
C GLY A 162 3.11 15.06 -2.74
N THR A 163 2.16 15.97 -2.68
CA THR A 163 2.17 17.08 -1.73
C THR A 163 0.75 17.30 -1.18
N ILE A 164 0.64 17.61 0.11
CA ILE A 164 -0.64 18.01 0.69
C ILE A 164 -0.93 19.46 0.32
N VAL A 165 -2.13 19.67 -0.24
CA VAL A 165 -2.60 20.97 -0.72
C VAL A 165 -4.01 21.28 -0.22
N VAL A 166 -4.43 22.53 -0.38
CA VAL A 166 -5.83 22.91 -0.11
C VAL A 166 -6.77 22.02 -0.93
N PRO A 167 -7.89 21.56 -0.35
CA PRO A 167 -8.81 20.66 -1.04
C PRO A 167 -9.28 21.20 -2.40
N ARG A 168 -9.12 20.39 -3.45
CA ARG A 168 -9.58 20.69 -4.82
C ARG A 168 -10.15 19.43 -5.46
N GLY A 169 -11.06 19.62 -6.45
CA GLY A 169 -11.74 18.54 -7.16
C GLY A 169 -12.95 17.99 -6.41
N GLU A 170 -13.83 17.33 -7.17
CA GLU A 170 -15.08 16.72 -6.64
C GLU A 170 -15.09 15.20 -6.81
N GLY A 171 -14.04 14.64 -7.41
CA GLY A 171 -13.90 13.21 -7.68
C GLY A 171 -13.14 12.46 -6.57
N GLY A 172 -12.97 11.16 -6.80
CA GLY A 172 -12.16 10.32 -5.94
C GLY A 172 -12.80 9.96 -4.60
N PHE A 173 -11.98 9.60 -3.64
CA PHE A 173 -12.37 9.22 -2.28
C PHE A 173 -11.19 9.47 -1.33
N GLY A 174 -11.49 9.50 -0.02
CA GLY A 174 -10.46 9.63 0.98
C GLY A 174 -9.66 10.93 0.84
N TYR A 175 -8.38 10.84 0.89
CA TYR A 175 -7.45 11.97 0.83
C TYR A 175 -7.23 12.54 -0.59
N ASP A 176 -7.89 12.04 -1.62
CA ASP A 176 -7.73 12.48 -3.00
C ASP A 176 -7.84 14.00 -3.21
N PRO A 177 -8.79 14.71 -2.54
CA PRO A 177 -8.92 16.15 -2.72
C PRO A 177 -7.76 16.97 -2.19
N ILE A 178 -6.99 16.46 -1.24
CA ILE A 178 -5.85 17.15 -0.64
C ILE A 178 -4.48 16.64 -1.09
N PHE A 179 -4.44 15.58 -1.89
CA PHE A 179 -3.20 14.99 -2.37
C PHE A 179 -2.92 15.40 -3.83
N GLU A 180 -1.91 16.26 -4.02
CA GLU A 180 -1.48 16.73 -5.33
C GLU A 180 -0.38 15.85 -5.91
N TYR A 181 -0.56 15.46 -7.17
CA TYR A 181 0.41 14.77 -8.01
C TYR A 181 0.48 15.48 -9.36
N ASP A 182 1.69 15.89 -9.78
CA ASP A 182 1.94 16.57 -11.06
C ASP A 182 1.01 17.80 -11.29
N GLY A 183 0.80 18.61 -10.24
CA GLY A 183 0.04 19.86 -10.29
C GLY A 183 -1.47 19.71 -10.25
N ARG A 184 -2.02 18.50 -10.16
CA ARG A 184 -3.44 18.20 -9.98
C ARG A 184 -3.66 17.34 -8.74
N THR A 185 -4.75 17.54 -8.03
CA THR A 185 -5.13 16.59 -6.98
C THR A 185 -5.66 15.30 -7.57
N PHE A 186 -5.59 14.20 -6.83
CA PHE A 186 -6.16 12.93 -7.27
C PHE A 186 -7.67 13.03 -7.51
N ALA A 187 -8.37 13.95 -6.82
CA ALA A 187 -9.78 14.23 -7.05
C ALA A 187 -10.05 14.98 -8.37
N GLU A 188 -9.03 15.60 -8.98
CA GLU A 188 -9.10 16.27 -10.29
C GLU A 188 -8.72 15.34 -11.45
N LEU A 189 -8.20 14.14 -11.17
CA LEU A 189 -7.89 13.11 -12.17
C LEU A 189 -9.16 12.30 -12.49
N ASP A 190 -9.27 11.87 -13.74
CA ASP A 190 -10.25 10.84 -14.06
C ASP A 190 -9.81 9.45 -13.57
N THR A 191 -10.70 8.48 -13.62
CA THR A 191 -10.44 7.14 -13.09
C THR A 191 -9.28 6.45 -13.78
N ASP A 192 -9.14 6.62 -15.09
CA ASP A 192 -8.09 5.96 -15.87
C ASP A 192 -6.73 6.62 -15.62
N GLU A 193 -6.69 7.96 -15.55
CA GLU A 193 -5.50 8.73 -15.17
C GLU A 193 -5.02 8.34 -13.76
N LYS A 194 -5.94 8.27 -12.80
CA LYS A 194 -5.61 7.90 -11.42
C LYS A 194 -5.09 6.47 -11.32
N ASN A 195 -5.73 5.52 -12.02
CA ASN A 195 -5.31 4.11 -12.03
C ASN A 195 -3.90 3.95 -12.62
N ALA A 196 -3.56 4.73 -13.66
CA ALA A 196 -2.23 4.69 -14.28
C ALA A 196 -1.08 5.07 -13.33
N VAL A 197 -1.38 5.86 -12.28
CA VAL A 197 -0.40 6.30 -11.27
C VAL A 197 -0.64 5.69 -9.89
N SER A 198 -1.55 4.72 -9.77
CA SER A 198 -1.96 4.12 -8.50
C SER A 198 -0.79 3.47 -7.75
N HIS A 199 -0.65 3.81 -6.47
CA HIS A 199 0.27 3.15 -5.55
C HIS A 199 -0.04 1.65 -5.42
N ARG A 200 -1.33 1.28 -5.31
CA ARG A 200 -1.77 -0.12 -5.29
C ARG A 200 -1.47 -0.81 -6.61
N GLY A 201 -1.71 -0.16 -7.74
CA GLY A 201 -1.38 -0.70 -9.05
C GLY A 201 0.11 -1.04 -9.18
N ARG A 202 1.00 -0.21 -8.63
CA ARG A 202 2.45 -0.48 -8.62
C ARG A 202 2.81 -1.70 -7.75
N ALA A 203 2.20 -1.83 -6.57
CA ALA A 203 2.39 -3.00 -5.71
C ALA A 203 1.87 -4.29 -6.37
N LEU A 204 0.67 -4.23 -6.95
CA LEU A 204 0.06 -5.36 -7.66
C LEU A 204 0.84 -5.78 -8.91
N ALA A 205 1.36 -4.83 -9.69
CA ALA A 205 2.17 -5.14 -10.87
C ALA A 205 3.41 -5.96 -10.49
N ARG A 206 4.11 -5.57 -9.42
CA ARG A 206 5.27 -6.31 -8.91
C ARG A 206 4.91 -7.67 -8.36
N PHE A 207 3.82 -7.73 -7.61
CA PHE A 207 3.31 -9.01 -7.13
C PHE A 207 2.99 -9.94 -8.31
N ALA A 208 2.30 -9.44 -9.34
CA ALA A 208 1.93 -10.22 -10.51
C ALA A 208 3.15 -10.72 -11.30
N GLU A 209 4.16 -9.85 -11.52
CA GLU A 209 5.42 -10.23 -12.16
C GLU A 209 6.12 -11.36 -11.40
N TRP A 210 6.33 -11.17 -10.10
CA TRP A 210 6.94 -12.19 -9.25
C TRP A 210 6.10 -13.49 -9.19
N TYR A 211 4.77 -13.38 -9.08
CA TYR A 211 3.87 -14.53 -8.97
C TYR A 211 3.86 -15.37 -10.22
N ALA A 212 3.92 -14.73 -11.41
CA ALA A 212 4.01 -15.41 -12.69
C ALA A 212 5.34 -16.18 -12.88
N GLU A 213 6.45 -15.67 -12.33
CA GLU A 213 7.77 -16.30 -12.45
C GLU A 213 7.97 -17.44 -11.42
N ALA A 214 7.22 -17.44 -10.34
CA ALA A 214 7.48 -18.30 -9.20
C ALA A 214 6.98 -19.76 -9.35
N ASP A 215 6.40 -20.16 -10.50
CA ASP A 215 5.85 -21.52 -10.77
C ASP A 215 5.06 -22.09 -9.55
N ARG A 216 4.21 -21.24 -8.96
CA ARG A 216 3.48 -21.54 -7.72
C ARG A 216 2.13 -22.19 -7.99
N PRO A 217 1.65 -23.06 -7.08
CA PRO A 217 0.45 -23.87 -7.28
C PRO A 217 -0.85 -23.08 -7.39
#